data_d853fa2470ef761c1ecb17d52f466ca9
#
_entry.id   d853fa2470ef761c1ecb17d52f466ca9
#
_cell.length_a   1.000
_cell.length_b   1.000
_cell.length_c   1.000
_cell.angle_alpha   90.00
_cell.angle_beta   90.00
_cell.angle_gamma   90.00
#
_symmetry.space_group_name_H-M   'P 1'
#
loop_
_entity.id
_entity.type
_entity.pdbx_description
1 polymer ?
#
loop_
_entity_poly.entity_id
_entity_poly.type
_entity_poly.pdbx_seq_one_letter_code
_entity_poly.pdbx_strand_id
1 'polypeptide(L)'
;MQLCPGYRISAMDRRRFFPAALKIGLLALAGLGVFGCEQKQAAQAPPPPTVTVAKPIKKEVVEWLYFTAQTQAVDTVTITPRVTGYIDNITFKEGDIVNFGDLLFVIDPRPYQAALDQAKGQLEQALAQQKLNDANLERAKDLFARSVIAKQDFDTTAAQKYVADAAVVANQAAVESAQLNLSFTQVRSPIHGRIGVQLVNRGNLVQANTTQLTTLVSIDPIYAYFYVDQANVMRYRRLVKEGKWPNAGQPLPVWLHLETEDGYPHQGVIDFVSNTFDPNTGTLQLRGRFPNLDGYLLPGSFGTVRIAGTPKFEGTLIADRAIGTDQNQKFVVVVQPDGLTKYQTVETGPIVEGLRVIRSGLSGDETIIVEGIGKVRPNIKVNAEPVEMTKYASEELAIETHVNAGSADNAANDKSVGNDKNRLSAAMPNRSANNGQHQ
;
A
#
# COMPACT_ATOMS: atom_id res chain seq x y z
N MET A 1 21.33 21.75 44.02
CA MET A 1 22.28 22.85 44.21
C MET A 1 21.70 24.07 43.51
N GLN A 2 21.38 25.07 44.34
CA GLN A 2 20.98 26.49 44.10
C GLN A 2 19.62 26.68 43.42
N LEU A 3 18.51 26.94 44.13
CA LEU A 3 18.09 28.04 45.02
C LEU A 3 17.98 29.42 44.37
N CYS A 4 16.71 29.82 44.15
CA CYS A 4 15.98 31.05 44.53
C CYS A 4 16.66 32.44 44.30
N PRO A 5 15.93 33.59 44.31
CA PRO A 5 14.68 33.99 44.91
C PRO A 5 13.80 34.87 43.96
N GLY A 6 12.49 35.15 44.10
CA GLY A 6 11.77 35.67 45.26
C GLY A 6 11.67 37.19 45.19
N TYR A 7 10.47 37.74 44.84
CA TYR A 7 10.16 39.12 45.25
C TYR A 7 8.72 39.20 45.75
N ARG A 8 8.66 39.77 46.92
CA ARG A 8 7.53 39.90 47.83
C ARG A 8 7.11 41.37 47.91
N ILE A 9 5.78 41.59 48.11
CA ILE A 9 5.14 42.59 48.98
C ILE A 9 5.21 44.08 48.57
N SER A 10 4.06 44.75 48.48
CA SER A 10 3.69 45.72 49.53
C SER A 10 2.26 46.22 49.35
N ALA A 11 1.50 46.09 50.43
CA ALA A 11 0.25 46.79 50.71
C ALA A 11 0.55 48.13 51.34
N MET A 12 -0.29 49.15 51.12
CA MET A 12 -0.45 50.35 51.97
C MET A 12 -1.71 51.07 51.49
N ASP A 13 -2.82 51.02 52.14
CA ASP A 13 -3.43 51.59 53.35
C ASP A 13 -3.32 53.16 53.43
N ARG A 14 -4.47 53.69 53.76
CA ARG A 14 -4.85 54.95 54.44
C ARG A 14 -5.67 55.93 53.58
N ARG A 15 -6.99 55.96 53.82
CA ARG A 15 -7.72 56.76 54.86
C ARG A 15 -7.74 58.27 54.65
N ARG A 16 -8.99 58.77 54.71
CA ARG A 16 -9.47 60.08 55.24
C ARG A 16 -9.53 61.23 54.25
N PHE A 17 -10.71 61.83 54.02
CA PHE A 17 -11.31 62.89 54.84
C PHE A 17 -12.68 63.32 54.26
N PHE A 18 -13.70 63.32 55.09
CA PHE A 18 -14.88 64.20 55.04
C PHE A 18 -14.49 65.61 55.44
N PRO A 19 -15.31 66.72 55.21
CA PRO A 19 -16.67 66.91 55.67
C PRO A 19 -17.55 67.81 54.75
N ALA A 20 -18.86 67.63 54.80
CA ALA A 20 -19.92 68.38 55.52
C ALA A 20 -20.31 69.80 55.02
N ALA A 21 -21.56 69.93 54.92
CA ALA A 21 -22.43 71.11 55.23
C ALA A 21 -23.12 71.71 53.95
N LEU A 22 -24.29 72.03 53.92
CA LEU A 22 -25.44 72.32 54.82
C LEU A 22 -26.50 73.07 54.00
N LYS A 23 -27.74 72.63 54.08
CA LYS A 23 -28.95 73.43 54.27
C LYS A 23 -29.62 74.19 53.10
N ILE A 24 -30.89 73.90 52.97
CA ILE A 24 -32.11 74.75 53.01
C ILE A 24 -32.63 75.26 51.65
N GLY A 25 -33.89 74.93 51.40
CA GLY A 25 -34.82 75.60 50.50
C GLY A 25 -36.11 74.85 50.28
N LEU A 26 -37.01 75.06 51.19
CA LEU A 26 -38.41 74.67 51.36
C LEU A 26 -39.28 75.43 50.33
N LEU A 27 -40.40 74.85 49.88
CA LEU A 27 -41.71 75.29 49.42
C LEU A 27 -42.06 74.79 48.03
N ALA A 28 -42.91 73.81 47.98
CA ALA A 28 -44.36 73.82 47.92
C ALA A 28 -44.96 74.37 46.59
N LEU A 29 -45.61 73.57 45.84
CA LEU A 29 -47.04 73.63 45.53
C LEU A 29 -47.40 72.65 44.39
N ALA A 30 -48.28 71.73 44.75
CA ALA A 30 -49.47 71.28 44.07
C ALA A 30 -49.53 71.39 42.51
N GLY A 31 -49.76 70.25 41.91
CA GLY A 31 -50.24 70.16 40.55
C GLY A 31 -50.44 68.71 40.10
N LEU A 32 -51.65 68.24 40.37
CA LEU A 32 -52.43 67.22 39.69
C LEU A 32 -51.71 66.08 38.89
N GLY A 33 -52.04 64.92 39.33
CA GLY A 33 -51.77 63.65 38.73
C GLY A 33 -52.24 63.47 37.29
N VAL A 34 -51.42 62.74 36.58
CA VAL A 34 -51.85 61.84 35.53
C VAL A 34 -51.18 60.53 35.81
N PHE A 35 -51.94 59.58 36.36
CA PHE A 35 -51.59 58.16 36.36
C PHE A 35 -51.59 57.68 34.91
N GLY A 36 -50.51 57.77 34.19
CA GLY A 36 -50.24 56.99 32.99
C GLY A 36 -49.90 55.58 33.41
N CYS A 37 -50.86 54.68 33.37
CA CYS A 37 -50.61 53.24 33.31
C CYS A 37 -49.79 52.96 32.03
N GLU A 38 -48.47 52.88 32.14
CA GLU A 38 -47.62 52.30 31.13
C GLU A 38 -47.94 50.81 31.11
N GLN A 39 -48.89 50.45 30.23
CA GLN A 39 -49.19 49.08 29.84
C GLN A 39 -47.89 48.52 29.28
N LYS A 40 -47.14 47.76 30.08
CA LYS A 40 -46.04 46.93 29.61
C LYS A 40 -46.61 46.08 28.49
N GLN A 41 -46.45 46.55 27.26
CA GLN A 41 -46.68 45.71 26.06
C GLN A 41 -45.86 44.44 26.31
N ALA A 42 -46.54 43.32 26.55
CA ALA A 42 -45.92 42.03 26.54
C ALA A 42 -45.13 41.92 25.21
N ALA A 43 -43.83 41.92 25.31
CA ALA A 43 -42.97 41.69 24.13
C ALA A 43 -43.50 40.44 23.42
N GLN A 44 -44.09 40.63 22.26
CA GLN A 44 -44.50 39.50 21.41
C GLN A 44 -43.25 38.62 21.28
N ALA A 45 -43.35 37.38 21.72
CA ALA A 45 -42.29 36.42 21.55
C ALA A 45 -41.88 36.39 20.04
N PRO A 46 -40.60 36.51 19.73
CA PRO A 46 -40.16 36.47 18.32
C PRO A 46 -40.73 35.22 17.64
N PRO A 47 -41.16 35.35 16.40
CA PRO A 47 -41.73 34.20 15.67
C PRO A 47 -40.76 33.01 15.72
N PRO A 48 -41.27 31.78 15.81
CA PRO A 48 -40.44 30.59 15.83
C PRO A 48 -39.45 30.58 14.66
N PRO A 49 -38.14 30.34 14.86
CA PRO A 49 -37.19 30.31 13.76
C PRO A 49 -37.53 29.16 12.80
N THR A 50 -37.47 29.44 11.49
CA THR A 50 -37.59 28.41 10.45
C THR A 50 -36.31 27.62 10.36
N VAL A 51 -36.42 26.30 10.38
CA VAL A 51 -35.28 25.33 10.30
C VAL A 51 -35.63 24.22 9.31
N THR A 52 -34.61 23.75 8.62
CA THR A 52 -34.76 22.60 7.74
C THR A 52 -34.55 21.32 8.53
N VAL A 53 -35.50 20.39 8.42
CA VAL A 53 -35.44 19.12 9.15
C VAL A 53 -35.47 17.93 8.18
N ALA A 54 -34.82 16.85 8.59
CA ALA A 54 -34.84 15.59 7.85
C ALA A 54 -34.86 14.39 8.81
N LYS A 55 -35.32 13.25 8.30
CA LYS A 55 -35.19 11.97 9.02
C LYS A 55 -33.88 11.30 8.66
N PRO A 56 -33.17 10.67 9.61
CA PRO A 56 -32.02 9.85 9.33
C PRO A 56 -32.33 8.71 8.34
N ILE A 57 -31.34 8.25 7.61
CA ILE A 57 -31.47 7.09 6.72
C ILE A 57 -30.90 5.88 7.44
N LYS A 58 -31.66 4.79 7.52
CA LYS A 58 -31.17 3.49 7.96
C LYS A 58 -30.69 2.69 6.75
N LYS A 59 -29.42 2.33 6.72
CA LYS A 59 -28.83 1.56 5.61
C LYS A 59 -27.78 0.58 6.15
N GLU A 60 -27.67 -0.59 5.52
CA GLU A 60 -26.50 -1.46 5.75
C GLU A 60 -25.23 -0.80 5.24
N VAL A 61 -24.28 -0.61 6.11
CA VAL A 61 -23.00 0.04 5.83
C VAL A 61 -21.83 -0.82 6.29
N VAL A 62 -20.67 -0.56 5.68
CA VAL A 62 -19.38 -1.10 6.08
C VAL A 62 -18.45 0.08 6.32
N GLU A 63 -17.75 0.08 7.43
CA GLU A 63 -16.65 1.03 7.61
C GLU A 63 -15.43 0.52 6.84
N TRP A 64 -14.96 1.29 5.89
CA TRP A 64 -13.77 0.99 5.12
C TRP A 64 -12.53 1.55 5.81
N LEU A 65 -11.48 0.77 5.80
CA LEU A 65 -10.14 1.20 6.18
C LEU A 65 -9.30 1.34 4.93
N TYR A 66 -8.58 2.45 4.83
CA TYR A 66 -7.77 2.82 3.68
C TYR A 66 -6.29 2.84 4.06
N PHE A 67 -5.46 2.22 3.22
CA PHE A 67 -4.03 2.13 3.45
C PHE A 67 -3.29 2.36 2.14
N THR A 68 -2.17 3.07 2.20
CA THR A 68 -1.27 3.16 1.04
C THR A 68 -0.63 1.80 0.80
N ALA A 69 -0.63 1.36 -0.44
CA ALA A 69 -0.05 0.12 -0.88
C ALA A 69 0.95 0.34 -2.01
N GLN A 70 1.92 -0.56 -2.10
CA GLN A 70 2.85 -0.62 -3.21
C GLN A 70 2.72 -1.96 -3.91
N THR A 71 2.56 -1.91 -5.24
CA THR A 71 2.49 -3.11 -6.07
C THR A 71 3.88 -3.75 -6.25
N GLN A 72 3.91 -5.07 -6.30
CA GLN A 72 5.14 -5.84 -6.52
C GLN A 72 4.83 -7.07 -7.35
N ALA A 73 5.73 -7.42 -8.27
CA ALA A 73 5.63 -8.68 -9.00
C ALA A 73 5.74 -9.87 -8.04
N VAL A 74 5.05 -10.97 -8.35
CA VAL A 74 5.18 -12.23 -7.61
C VAL A 74 6.61 -12.75 -7.69
N ASP A 75 7.13 -12.79 -8.94
CA ASP A 75 8.49 -13.23 -9.21
C ASP A 75 9.26 -12.11 -9.92
N THR A 76 10.47 -11.86 -9.45
CA THR A 76 11.45 -10.99 -10.10
C THR A 76 12.74 -11.78 -10.26
N VAL A 77 13.14 -12.05 -11.49
CA VAL A 77 14.31 -12.88 -11.80
C VAL A 77 15.33 -12.07 -12.58
N THR A 78 16.55 -12.01 -12.05
CA THR A 78 17.71 -11.50 -12.81
C THR A 78 18.28 -12.64 -13.64
N ILE A 79 18.29 -12.48 -14.95
CA ILE A 79 18.83 -13.47 -15.88
C ILE A 79 20.35 -13.32 -15.95
N THR A 80 21.06 -14.38 -15.54
CA THR A 80 22.51 -14.48 -15.62
C THR A 80 22.91 -15.73 -16.41
N PRO A 81 24.02 -15.72 -17.17
CA PRO A 81 24.49 -16.90 -17.89
C PRO A 81 25.12 -17.91 -16.93
N ARG A 82 25.01 -19.20 -17.24
CA ARG A 82 25.68 -20.28 -16.48
C ARG A 82 27.05 -20.65 -17.07
N VAL A 83 27.36 -20.15 -18.27
CA VAL A 83 28.61 -20.38 -18.98
C VAL A 83 29.19 -19.07 -19.47
N THR A 84 30.50 -19.00 -19.62
CA THR A 84 31.24 -17.82 -20.08
C THR A 84 31.39 -17.85 -21.60
N GLY A 85 31.15 -16.75 -22.30
CA GLY A 85 31.33 -16.68 -23.74
C GLY A 85 30.83 -15.38 -24.32
N TYR A 86 30.93 -15.23 -25.64
CA TYR A 86 30.42 -14.07 -26.34
C TYR A 86 28.94 -14.23 -26.66
N ILE A 87 28.17 -13.17 -26.56
CA ILE A 87 26.77 -13.15 -27.01
C ILE A 87 26.74 -13.21 -28.54
N ASP A 88 26.18 -14.27 -29.08
CA ASP A 88 26.01 -14.46 -30.51
C ASP A 88 24.69 -13.86 -30.99
N ASN A 89 23.59 -14.09 -30.27
CA ASN A 89 22.28 -13.58 -30.68
C ASN A 89 21.41 -13.23 -29.45
N ILE A 90 20.47 -12.28 -29.66
CA ILE A 90 19.42 -11.86 -28.71
C ILE A 90 18.10 -12.01 -29.46
N THR A 91 17.15 -12.73 -28.91
CA THR A 91 15.96 -13.22 -29.65
C THR A 91 14.65 -12.53 -29.23
N PHE A 92 14.68 -11.61 -28.29
CA PHE A 92 13.52 -10.86 -27.82
C PHE A 92 13.66 -9.36 -28.11
N LYS A 93 12.57 -8.62 -27.94
CA LYS A 93 12.55 -7.15 -27.85
C LYS A 93 12.33 -6.73 -26.41
N GLU A 94 12.95 -5.63 -26.03
CA GLU A 94 12.80 -5.04 -24.70
C GLU A 94 11.32 -4.72 -24.41
N GLY A 95 10.83 -5.14 -23.24
CA GLY A 95 9.43 -4.96 -22.84
C GLY A 95 8.46 -6.03 -23.35
N ASP A 96 8.90 -6.99 -24.17
CA ASP A 96 8.05 -8.09 -24.64
C ASP A 96 7.58 -9.00 -23.46
N ILE A 97 6.47 -9.66 -23.68
CA ILE A 97 6.01 -10.75 -22.81
C ILE A 97 6.63 -12.04 -23.33
N VAL A 98 7.31 -12.77 -22.47
CA VAL A 98 7.94 -14.05 -22.76
C VAL A 98 7.33 -15.16 -21.93
N ASN A 99 7.30 -16.37 -22.49
CA ASN A 99 6.81 -17.56 -21.80
C ASN A 99 7.96 -18.34 -21.16
N PHE A 100 7.62 -19.21 -20.23
CA PHE A 100 8.57 -20.20 -19.70
C PHE A 100 9.20 -21.00 -20.83
N GLY A 101 10.55 -21.07 -20.87
CA GLY A 101 11.30 -21.80 -21.85
C GLY A 101 11.66 -21.03 -23.13
N ASP A 102 11.10 -19.83 -23.35
CA ASP A 102 11.45 -19.01 -24.52
C ASP A 102 12.95 -18.68 -24.52
N LEU A 103 13.56 -18.76 -25.72
CA LEU A 103 14.98 -18.45 -25.91
C LEU A 103 15.16 -16.93 -25.81
N LEU A 104 16.10 -16.49 -24.97
CA LEU A 104 16.38 -15.07 -24.74
C LEU A 104 17.73 -14.65 -25.33
N PHE A 105 18.79 -15.38 -24.97
CA PHE A 105 20.14 -15.11 -25.46
C PHE A 105 20.79 -16.41 -25.96
N VAL A 106 21.64 -16.26 -26.92
CA VAL A 106 22.51 -17.33 -27.40
C VAL A 106 23.95 -16.90 -27.18
N ILE A 107 24.69 -17.69 -26.41
CA ILE A 107 26.13 -17.57 -26.19
C ILE A 107 26.80 -18.45 -27.23
N ASP A 108 27.93 -18.03 -27.80
CA ASP A 108 28.65 -18.79 -28.84
C ASP A 108 28.80 -20.28 -28.46
N PRO A 109 28.09 -21.20 -29.12
CA PRO A 109 28.07 -22.62 -28.74
C PRO A 109 29.29 -23.39 -29.25
N ARG A 110 30.08 -22.83 -30.19
CA ARG A 110 31.16 -23.56 -30.89
C ARG A 110 32.20 -24.15 -29.94
N PRO A 111 32.72 -23.41 -28.92
CA PRO A 111 33.68 -24.00 -27.99
C PRO A 111 33.09 -25.15 -27.17
N TYR A 112 31.82 -25.04 -26.81
CA TYR A 112 31.09 -26.05 -26.00
C TYR A 112 30.74 -27.27 -26.83
N GLN A 113 30.42 -27.09 -28.11
CA GLN A 113 30.21 -28.19 -29.08
C GLN A 113 31.50 -28.96 -29.27
N ALA A 114 32.63 -28.29 -29.48
CA ALA A 114 33.94 -28.95 -29.61
C ALA A 114 34.33 -29.74 -28.35
N ALA A 115 34.04 -29.21 -27.15
CA ALA A 115 34.26 -29.91 -25.89
C ALA A 115 33.38 -31.18 -25.79
N LEU A 116 32.12 -31.09 -26.20
CA LEU A 116 31.20 -32.24 -26.22
C LEU A 116 31.71 -33.32 -27.22
N ASP A 117 32.14 -32.93 -28.37
CA ASP A 117 32.66 -33.89 -29.41
C ASP A 117 33.94 -34.55 -28.90
N GLN A 118 34.81 -33.81 -28.20
CA GLN A 118 36.01 -34.38 -27.56
C GLN A 118 35.62 -35.42 -26.47
N ALA A 119 34.66 -35.09 -25.60
CA ALA A 119 34.18 -35.98 -24.54
C ALA A 119 33.56 -37.27 -25.14
N LYS A 120 32.77 -37.15 -26.22
CA LYS A 120 32.23 -38.31 -26.94
C LYS A 120 33.33 -39.20 -27.54
N GLY A 121 34.39 -38.64 -28.11
CA GLY A 121 35.53 -39.41 -28.61
C GLY A 121 36.24 -40.19 -27.49
N GLN A 122 36.38 -39.57 -26.31
CA GLN A 122 36.96 -40.26 -25.14
C GLN A 122 36.09 -41.40 -24.63
N LEU A 123 34.75 -41.23 -24.65
CA LEU A 123 33.81 -42.28 -24.29
C LEU A 123 33.91 -43.47 -25.30
N GLU A 124 33.95 -43.19 -26.62
CA GLU A 124 34.10 -44.22 -27.61
C GLU A 124 35.41 -45.03 -27.41
N GLN A 125 36.52 -44.34 -27.11
CA GLN A 125 37.80 -44.99 -26.76
C GLN A 125 37.63 -45.91 -25.51
N ALA A 126 36.96 -45.44 -24.47
CA ALA A 126 36.73 -46.22 -23.26
C ALA A 126 35.84 -47.45 -23.52
N LEU A 127 34.79 -47.30 -24.34
CA LEU A 127 33.94 -48.40 -24.81
C LEU A 127 34.71 -49.45 -25.61
N ALA A 128 35.60 -49.04 -26.50
CA ALA A 128 36.43 -49.95 -27.26
C ALA A 128 37.39 -50.75 -26.34
N GLN A 129 37.99 -50.07 -25.29
CA GLN A 129 38.84 -50.72 -24.32
C GLN A 129 38.03 -51.67 -23.42
N GLN A 130 36.83 -51.32 -23.03
CA GLN A 130 35.92 -52.20 -22.28
C GLN A 130 35.61 -53.47 -23.07
N LYS A 131 35.24 -53.33 -24.35
CA LYS A 131 34.95 -54.46 -25.21
C LYS A 131 36.18 -55.40 -25.37
N LEU A 132 37.38 -54.85 -25.45
CA LEU A 132 38.59 -55.63 -25.50
C LEU A 132 38.79 -56.41 -24.20
N ASN A 133 38.61 -55.75 -23.04
CA ASN A 133 38.81 -56.41 -21.73
C ASN A 133 37.71 -57.44 -21.45
N ASP A 134 36.47 -57.19 -21.87
CA ASP A 134 35.39 -58.20 -21.82
C ASP A 134 35.74 -59.48 -22.58
N ALA A 135 36.25 -59.32 -23.82
CA ALA A 135 36.69 -60.47 -24.64
C ALA A 135 37.92 -61.19 -24.03
N ASN A 136 38.81 -60.42 -23.37
CA ASN A 136 39.95 -61.03 -22.65
C ASN A 136 39.48 -61.82 -21.40
N LEU A 137 38.53 -61.28 -20.64
CA LEU A 137 37.95 -61.93 -19.44
C LEU A 137 37.21 -63.21 -19.85
N GLU A 138 36.40 -63.21 -20.88
CA GLU A 138 35.72 -64.41 -21.36
C GLU A 138 36.71 -65.50 -21.77
N ARG A 139 37.80 -65.15 -22.47
CA ARG A 139 38.88 -66.12 -22.80
C ARG A 139 39.58 -66.61 -21.55
N ALA A 140 39.87 -65.73 -20.59
CA ALA A 140 40.51 -66.12 -19.33
C ALA A 140 39.63 -67.04 -18.48
N LYS A 141 38.30 -66.84 -18.47
CA LYS A 141 37.34 -67.75 -17.80
C LYS A 141 37.42 -69.17 -18.37
N ASP A 142 37.41 -69.28 -19.70
CA ASP A 142 37.48 -70.59 -20.37
C ASP A 142 38.81 -71.32 -20.10
N LEU A 143 39.96 -70.57 -20.12
CA LEU A 143 41.27 -71.14 -19.83
C LEU A 143 41.40 -71.50 -18.37
N PHE A 144 40.89 -70.72 -17.43
CA PHE A 144 40.92 -71.01 -16.00
C PHE A 144 40.06 -72.24 -15.67
N ALA A 145 38.89 -72.38 -16.27
CA ALA A 145 37.98 -73.53 -16.12
C ALA A 145 38.66 -74.80 -16.60
N ARG A 146 39.57 -74.72 -17.60
CA ARG A 146 40.42 -75.83 -18.07
C ARG A 146 41.75 -75.98 -17.34
N SER A 147 41.95 -75.20 -16.24
CA SER A 147 43.21 -75.19 -15.45
C SER A 147 44.46 -74.84 -16.27
N VAL A 148 44.36 -74.06 -17.32
CA VAL A 148 45.48 -73.68 -18.18
C VAL A 148 46.24 -72.42 -17.70
N ILE A 149 45.54 -71.55 -16.96
CA ILE A 149 46.12 -70.30 -16.40
C ILE A 149 46.08 -70.30 -14.88
N ALA A 150 47.00 -69.55 -14.24
CA ALA A 150 47.01 -69.37 -12.80
C ALA A 150 45.81 -68.48 -12.35
N LYS A 151 45.38 -68.63 -11.11
CA LYS A 151 44.32 -67.80 -10.50
C LYS A 151 44.70 -66.31 -10.51
N GLN A 152 45.97 -65.99 -10.31
CA GLN A 152 46.50 -64.63 -10.34
C GLN A 152 46.23 -63.94 -11.71
N ASP A 153 46.45 -64.68 -12.81
CA ASP A 153 46.29 -64.17 -14.16
C ASP A 153 44.80 -63.90 -14.43
N PHE A 154 43.89 -64.80 -13.99
CA PHE A 154 42.48 -64.63 -14.05
C PHE A 154 42.01 -63.39 -13.23
N ASP A 155 42.44 -63.30 -11.93
CA ASP A 155 42.08 -62.17 -11.06
C ASP A 155 42.59 -60.84 -11.64
N THR A 156 43.76 -60.81 -12.27
CA THR A 156 44.32 -59.63 -12.93
C THR A 156 43.46 -59.21 -14.14
N THR A 157 43.03 -60.16 -14.97
CA THR A 157 42.18 -59.89 -16.12
C THR A 157 40.78 -59.38 -15.69
N ALA A 158 40.25 -59.98 -14.62
CA ALA A 158 38.97 -59.53 -14.04
C ALA A 158 39.09 -58.09 -13.49
N ALA A 159 40.20 -57.78 -12.81
CA ALA A 159 40.44 -56.41 -12.32
C ALA A 159 40.57 -55.39 -13.46
N GLN A 160 41.24 -55.76 -14.56
CA GLN A 160 41.36 -54.91 -15.74
C GLN A 160 40.00 -54.61 -16.37
N LYS A 161 39.09 -55.61 -16.38
CA LYS A 161 37.70 -55.38 -16.85
C LYS A 161 36.96 -54.37 -15.95
N TYR A 162 37.05 -54.50 -14.62
CA TYR A 162 36.42 -53.54 -13.69
C TYR A 162 36.99 -52.12 -13.84
N VAL A 163 38.29 -51.98 -14.10
CA VAL A 163 38.89 -50.66 -14.39
C VAL A 163 38.34 -50.07 -15.68
N ALA A 164 38.19 -50.91 -16.74
CA ALA A 164 37.61 -50.42 -17.99
C ALA A 164 36.12 -50.03 -17.86
N ASP A 165 35.34 -50.77 -17.07
CA ASP A 165 33.97 -50.41 -16.74
C ASP A 165 33.88 -49.05 -16.04
N ALA A 166 34.72 -48.87 -15.05
CA ALA A 166 34.79 -47.61 -14.31
C ALA A 166 35.18 -46.42 -15.24
N ALA A 167 36.10 -46.67 -16.19
CA ALA A 167 36.47 -45.65 -17.18
C ALA A 167 35.31 -45.26 -18.11
N VAL A 168 34.45 -46.19 -18.52
CA VAL A 168 33.25 -45.91 -19.30
C VAL A 168 32.31 -45.03 -18.50
N VAL A 169 32.04 -45.35 -17.24
CA VAL A 169 31.18 -44.55 -16.36
C VAL A 169 31.72 -43.13 -16.20
N ALA A 170 33.03 -42.98 -15.99
CA ALA A 170 33.67 -41.68 -15.85
C ALA A 170 33.55 -40.81 -17.13
N ASN A 171 33.79 -41.42 -18.30
CA ASN A 171 33.70 -40.71 -19.58
C ASN A 171 32.25 -40.42 -19.96
N GLN A 172 31.27 -41.27 -19.60
CA GLN A 172 29.86 -40.99 -19.76
C GLN A 172 29.46 -39.72 -18.97
N ALA A 173 29.90 -39.62 -17.71
CA ALA A 173 29.68 -38.42 -16.89
C ALA A 173 30.31 -37.15 -17.51
N ALA A 174 31.50 -37.29 -18.15
CA ALA A 174 32.14 -36.19 -18.85
C ALA A 174 31.34 -35.74 -20.06
N VAL A 175 30.72 -36.65 -20.84
CA VAL A 175 29.84 -36.34 -21.94
C VAL A 175 28.60 -35.60 -21.42
N GLU A 176 27.96 -36.07 -20.35
CA GLU A 176 26.79 -35.42 -19.76
C GLU A 176 27.12 -34.00 -19.28
N SER A 177 28.28 -33.80 -18.65
CA SER A 177 28.75 -32.48 -18.24
C SER A 177 28.97 -31.53 -19.42
N ALA A 178 29.58 -31.98 -20.49
CA ALA A 178 29.81 -31.21 -21.71
C ALA A 178 28.46 -30.87 -22.41
N GLN A 179 27.55 -31.84 -22.46
CA GLN A 179 26.19 -31.66 -22.99
C GLN A 179 25.40 -30.60 -22.22
N LEU A 180 25.51 -30.64 -20.90
CA LEU A 180 24.88 -29.67 -20.01
C LEU A 180 25.43 -28.25 -20.23
N ASN A 181 26.76 -28.11 -20.32
CA ASN A 181 27.41 -26.84 -20.61
C ASN A 181 27.00 -26.28 -21.98
N LEU A 182 26.88 -27.13 -23.00
CA LEU A 182 26.35 -26.74 -24.32
C LEU A 182 24.90 -26.26 -24.21
N SER A 183 24.06 -26.93 -23.42
CA SER A 183 22.68 -26.51 -23.23
C SER A 183 22.58 -25.13 -22.55
N PHE A 184 23.52 -24.77 -21.66
CA PHE A 184 23.57 -23.48 -21.00
C PHE A 184 24.01 -22.32 -21.92
N THR A 185 24.49 -22.58 -23.12
CA THR A 185 24.72 -21.53 -24.12
C THR A 185 23.41 -20.93 -24.61
N GLN A 186 22.30 -21.66 -24.50
CA GLN A 186 20.95 -21.18 -24.77
C GLN A 186 20.30 -20.70 -23.47
N VAL A 187 20.34 -19.40 -23.22
CA VAL A 187 19.71 -18.80 -22.04
C VAL A 187 18.23 -18.65 -22.29
N ARG A 188 17.41 -19.35 -21.49
CA ARG A 188 15.95 -19.39 -21.65
C ARG A 188 15.26 -18.76 -20.45
N SER A 189 14.03 -18.31 -20.69
CA SER A 189 13.18 -17.75 -19.63
C SER A 189 12.78 -18.80 -18.59
N PRO A 190 13.04 -18.54 -17.29
CA PRO A 190 12.62 -19.44 -16.20
C PRO A 190 11.17 -19.21 -15.73
N ILE A 191 10.50 -18.13 -16.16
CA ILE A 191 9.12 -17.79 -15.78
C ILE A 191 8.37 -17.20 -16.97
N HIS A 192 7.06 -17.13 -16.87
CA HIS A 192 6.24 -16.28 -17.73
C HIS A 192 6.23 -14.85 -17.17
N GLY A 193 6.49 -13.84 -18.02
CA GLY A 193 6.53 -12.47 -17.56
C GLY A 193 7.00 -11.47 -18.60
N ARG A 194 7.16 -10.21 -18.20
CA ARG A 194 7.69 -9.13 -19.03
C ARG A 194 9.20 -9.02 -18.85
N ILE A 195 9.90 -9.03 -19.98
CA ILE A 195 11.35 -8.87 -20.01
C ILE A 195 11.73 -7.38 -19.95
N GLY A 196 12.77 -7.07 -19.20
CA GLY A 196 13.31 -5.72 -19.09
C GLY A 196 14.23 -5.36 -20.25
N VAL A 197 15.01 -4.28 -20.03
CA VAL A 197 16.03 -3.85 -20.98
C VAL A 197 17.17 -4.86 -21.06
N GLN A 198 17.81 -4.98 -22.23
CA GLN A 198 19.03 -5.74 -22.38
C GLN A 198 20.21 -4.97 -21.77
N LEU A 199 20.97 -5.60 -20.88
CA LEU A 199 22.15 -5.00 -20.23
C LEU A 199 23.45 -5.31 -20.99
N VAL A 200 23.38 -6.18 -22.01
CA VAL A 200 24.50 -6.63 -22.82
C VAL A 200 24.11 -6.63 -24.29
N ASN A 201 25.09 -6.41 -25.17
CA ASN A 201 24.88 -6.39 -26.61
C ASN A 201 25.50 -7.62 -27.28
N ARG A 202 25.07 -7.92 -28.50
CA ARG A 202 25.69 -8.91 -29.34
C ARG A 202 27.19 -8.62 -29.51
N GLY A 203 28.03 -9.64 -29.32
CA GLY A 203 29.50 -9.53 -29.36
C GLY A 203 30.14 -9.21 -28.00
N ASN A 204 29.36 -8.89 -26.97
CA ASN A 204 29.90 -8.70 -25.60
C ASN A 204 30.31 -10.04 -25.01
N LEU A 205 31.44 -10.04 -24.28
CA LEU A 205 31.83 -11.16 -23.42
C LEU A 205 31.01 -11.16 -22.14
N VAL A 206 30.39 -12.27 -21.80
CA VAL A 206 29.66 -12.47 -20.55
C VAL A 206 30.34 -13.55 -19.71
N GLN A 207 30.31 -13.36 -18.38
CA GLN A 207 30.92 -14.28 -17.41
C GLN A 207 29.84 -15.04 -16.67
N ALA A 208 30.04 -16.33 -16.48
CA ALA A 208 29.13 -17.22 -15.77
C ALA A 208 28.82 -16.70 -14.35
N ASN A 209 27.55 -16.72 -13.97
CA ASN A 209 27.01 -16.36 -12.65
C ASN A 209 27.31 -14.92 -12.17
N THR A 210 27.89 -14.06 -13.02
CA THR A 210 28.33 -12.72 -12.62
C THR A 210 27.64 -11.64 -13.46
N THR A 211 27.64 -11.81 -14.80
CA THR A 211 27.08 -10.80 -15.71
C THR A 211 25.57 -10.86 -15.70
N GLN A 212 24.94 -9.73 -15.41
CA GLN A 212 23.50 -9.60 -15.57
C GLN A 212 23.16 -9.34 -17.04
N LEU A 213 22.27 -10.14 -17.62
CA LEU A 213 21.85 -10.03 -19.01
C LEU A 213 20.60 -9.15 -19.15
N THR A 214 19.61 -9.38 -18.32
CA THR A 214 18.34 -8.65 -18.23
C THR A 214 17.62 -9.02 -16.93
N THR A 215 16.51 -8.35 -16.67
CA THR A 215 15.56 -8.72 -15.60
C THR A 215 14.24 -9.18 -16.20
N LEU A 216 13.56 -10.07 -15.51
CA LEU A 216 12.25 -10.59 -15.90
C LEU A 216 11.32 -10.49 -14.71
N VAL A 217 10.12 -9.94 -14.90
CA VAL A 217 9.10 -9.77 -13.85
C VAL A 217 7.82 -10.47 -14.26
N SER A 218 7.21 -11.21 -13.33
CA SER A 218 5.88 -11.78 -13.54
C SER A 218 4.85 -10.66 -13.64
N ILE A 219 3.81 -10.86 -14.46
CA ILE A 219 2.75 -9.88 -14.69
C ILE A 219 1.51 -10.24 -13.88
N ASP A 220 1.06 -11.48 -13.97
CA ASP A 220 -0.16 -11.99 -13.37
C ASP A 220 0.13 -13.25 -12.53
N PRO A 221 -0.39 -13.29 -11.29
CA PRO A 221 -1.00 -12.21 -10.54
C PRO A 221 0.02 -11.16 -10.07
N ILE A 222 -0.46 -10.02 -9.55
CA ILE A 222 0.38 -9.00 -8.91
C ILE A 222 0.07 -8.92 -7.42
N TYR A 223 1.08 -8.62 -6.62
CA TYR A 223 0.94 -8.36 -5.19
C TYR A 223 0.83 -6.86 -4.91
N ALA A 224 0.11 -6.50 -3.85
CA ALA A 224 0.16 -5.18 -3.25
C ALA A 224 0.44 -5.35 -1.75
N TYR A 225 1.53 -4.74 -1.28
CA TYR A 225 1.91 -4.72 0.13
C TYR A 225 1.42 -3.44 0.78
N PHE A 226 0.83 -3.57 1.95
CA PHE A 226 0.37 -2.45 2.75
C PHE A 226 0.52 -2.74 4.24
N TYR A 227 0.44 -1.70 5.05
CA TYR A 227 0.71 -1.77 6.48
C TYR A 227 -0.51 -1.33 7.27
N VAL A 228 -0.93 -2.16 8.21
CA VAL A 228 -2.09 -1.92 9.08
C VAL A 228 -1.59 -1.70 10.50
N ASP A 229 -2.08 -0.66 11.16
CA ASP A 229 -1.73 -0.35 12.53
C ASP A 229 -2.25 -1.39 13.53
N GLN A 230 -1.59 -1.49 14.68
CA GLN A 230 -1.92 -2.47 15.71
C GLN A 230 -3.36 -2.35 16.22
N ALA A 231 -3.91 -1.13 16.33
CA ALA A 231 -5.24 -0.93 16.87
C ALA A 231 -6.32 -1.58 15.99
N ASN A 232 -6.21 -1.39 14.66
CA ASN A 232 -7.11 -2.00 13.69
C ASN A 232 -6.97 -3.53 13.65
N VAL A 233 -5.74 -4.06 13.69
CA VAL A 233 -5.50 -5.51 13.76
C VAL A 233 -6.12 -6.11 15.01
N MET A 234 -5.94 -5.47 16.19
CA MET A 234 -6.50 -5.96 17.45
C MET A 234 -8.02 -5.84 17.49
N ARG A 235 -8.60 -4.79 16.88
CA ARG A 235 -10.04 -4.64 16.70
C ARG A 235 -10.61 -5.80 15.87
N TYR A 236 -10.00 -6.11 14.73
CA TYR A 236 -10.38 -7.23 13.87
C TYR A 236 -10.33 -8.56 14.64
N ARG A 237 -9.20 -8.85 15.31
CA ARG A 237 -9.02 -10.08 16.10
C ARG A 237 -10.07 -10.23 17.21
N ARG A 238 -10.46 -9.11 17.86
CA ARG A 238 -11.53 -9.10 18.86
C ARG A 238 -12.86 -9.49 18.23
N LEU A 239 -13.23 -8.87 17.11
CA LEU A 239 -14.49 -9.15 16.41
C LEU A 239 -14.58 -10.61 15.96
N VAL A 240 -13.47 -11.18 15.47
CA VAL A 240 -13.37 -12.60 15.13
C VAL A 240 -13.56 -13.47 16.36
N LYS A 241 -12.89 -13.17 17.47
CA LYS A 241 -13.01 -13.93 18.73
C LYS A 241 -14.42 -13.89 19.33
N GLU A 242 -15.12 -12.76 19.17
CA GLU A 242 -16.49 -12.56 19.61
C GLU A 242 -17.54 -13.20 18.66
N GLY A 243 -17.08 -13.82 17.55
CA GLY A 243 -17.97 -14.39 16.53
C GLY A 243 -18.77 -13.35 15.73
N LYS A 244 -18.41 -12.07 15.84
CA LYS A 244 -19.09 -10.98 15.16
C LYS A 244 -18.58 -10.76 13.72
N TRP A 245 -17.45 -11.39 13.34
CA TRP A 245 -16.93 -11.29 11.99
C TRP A 245 -17.44 -12.46 11.15
N PRO A 246 -18.25 -12.22 10.10
CA PRO A 246 -18.72 -13.28 9.23
C PRO A 246 -17.54 -13.87 8.44
N ASN A 247 -17.59 -15.18 8.17
CA ASN A 247 -16.57 -15.89 7.39
C ASN A 247 -15.14 -15.78 7.98
N ALA A 248 -15.02 -15.76 9.30
CA ALA A 248 -13.71 -15.84 9.95
C ALA A 248 -12.94 -17.08 9.46
N GLY A 249 -11.69 -16.87 9.00
CA GLY A 249 -10.86 -17.94 8.42
C GLY A 249 -10.93 -18.04 6.89
N GLN A 250 -11.79 -17.29 6.23
CA GLN A 250 -11.76 -17.14 4.77
C GLN A 250 -10.83 -15.97 4.38
N PRO A 251 -10.25 -16.00 3.15
CA PRO A 251 -9.47 -14.88 2.64
C PRO A 251 -10.30 -13.59 2.63
N LEU A 252 -9.76 -12.54 3.22
CA LEU A 252 -10.43 -11.24 3.26
C LEU A 252 -10.35 -10.58 1.88
N PRO A 253 -11.46 -10.10 1.34
CA PRO A 253 -11.44 -9.33 0.10
C PRO A 253 -10.76 -7.98 0.35
N VAL A 254 -10.00 -7.53 -0.66
CA VAL A 254 -9.30 -6.26 -0.67
C VAL A 254 -9.49 -5.62 -2.04
N TRP A 255 -9.62 -4.31 -2.08
CA TRP A 255 -9.76 -3.55 -3.32
C TRP A 255 -8.62 -2.56 -3.44
N LEU A 256 -8.05 -2.45 -4.62
CA LEU A 256 -6.98 -1.54 -4.94
C LEU A 256 -7.48 -0.46 -5.92
N HIS A 257 -6.98 0.75 -5.72
CA HIS A 257 -7.20 1.93 -6.53
C HIS A 257 -5.85 2.59 -6.81
N LEU A 258 -5.58 2.90 -8.08
CA LEU A 258 -4.45 3.75 -8.46
C LEU A 258 -4.90 5.22 -8.50
N GLU A 259 -3.99 6.15 -8.30
CA GLU A 259 -4.29 7.58 -8.15
C GLU A 259 -5.06 8.22 -9.32
N THR A 260 -4.97 7.59 -10.50
CA THR A 260 -5.64 8.07 -11.73
C THR A 260 -6.98 7.41 -12.02
N GLU A 261 -7.47 6.55 -11.14
CA GLU A 261 -8.68 5.75 -11.35
C GLU A 261 -9.85 6.28 -10.53
N ASP A 262 -11.05 6.10 -11.05
CA ASP A 262 -12.27 6.36 -10.30
C ASP A 262 -12.71 5.10 -9.54
N GLY A 263 -12.97 5.24 -8.25
CA GLY A 263 -13.42 4.15 -7.40
C GLY A 263 -12.33 3.13 -7.06
N TYR A 264 -12.67 1.86 -6.96
CA TYR A 264 -11.78 0.74 -6.60
C TYR A 264 -11.97 -0.43 -7.57
N PRO A 265 -11.48 -0.33 -8.81
CA PRO A 265 -11.78 -1.30 -9.85
C PRO A 265 -11.10 -2.65 -9.65
N HIS A 266 -9.94 -2.69 -8.97
CA HIS A 266 -9.17 -3.92 -8.83
C HIS A 266 -9.56 -4.65 -7.54
N GLN A 267 -10.22 -5.79 -7.69
CA GLN A 267 -10.58 -6.65 -6.58
C GLN A 267 -9.57 -7.80 -6.44
N GLY A 268 -9.10 -8.00 -5.22
CA GLY A 268 -8.17 -9.05 -4.84
C GLY A 268 -8.54 -9.69 -3.52
N VAL A 269 -7.63 -10.50 -3.01
CA VAL A 269 -7.76 -11.17 -1.71
C VAL A 269 -6.49 -11.02 -0.91
N ILE A 270 -6.62 -10.86 0.40
CA ILE A 270 -5.47 -10.90 1.33
C ILE A 270 -5.04 -12.36 1.45
N ASP A 271 -3.86 -12.69 0.94
CA ASP A 271 -3.30 -14.05 0.96
C ASP A 271 -2.18 -14.22 1.98
N PHE A 272 -1.64 -13.12 2.50
CA PHE A 272 -0.60 -13.15 3.52
C PHE A 272 -0.77 -12.04 4.54
N VAL A 273 -0.54 -12.40 5.80
CA VAL A 273 -0.48 -11.49 6.96
C VAL A 273 0.78 -11.81 7.73
N SER A 274 1.63 -10.83 7.99
CA SER A 274 2.85 -11.01 8.77
C SER A 274 2.53 -11.60 10.16
N ASN A 275 3.43 -12.38 10.70
CA ASN A 275 3.31 -12.97 12.03
C ASN A 275 3.80 -12.05 13.15
N THR A 276 4.50 -10.96 12.80
CA THR A 276 5.10 -10.01 13.75
C THR A 276 4.79 -8.58 13.33
N PHE A 277 4.57 -7.71 14.33
CA PHE A 277 4.53 -6.26 14.10
C PHE A 277 5.95 -5.72 13.94
N ASP A 278 6.10 -4.72 13.08
CA ASP A 278 7.33 -3.93 13.04
C ASP A 278 7.42 -3.11 14.36
N PRO A 279 8.47 -3.29 15.16
CA PRO A 279 8.62 -2.62 16.44
C PRO A 279 8.84 -1.11 16.33
N ASN A 280 9.30 -0.61 15.18
CA ASN A 280 9.59 0.82 14.96
C ASN A 280 8.33 1.60 14.59
N THR A 281 7.41 0.98 13.85
CA THR A 281 6.20 1.64 13.33
C THR A 281 4.92 1.17 14.02
N GLY A 282 4.95 0.04 14.72
CA GLY A 282 3.77 -0.56 15.34
C GLY A 282 2.76 -1.09 14.32
N THR A 283 3.20 -1.36 13.09
CA THR A 283 2.34 -1.82 12.00
C THR A 283 2.57 -3.29 11.65
N LEU A 284 1.57 -3.91 11.09
CA LEU A 284 1.60 -5.27 10.55
C LEU A 284 1.54 -5.22 9.03
N GLN A 285 2.47 -5.91 8.37
CA GLN A 285 2.46 -5.99 6.91
C GLN A 285 1.44 -7.02 6.44
N LEU A 286 0.60 -6.61 5.50
CA LEU A 286 -0.34 -7.45 4.77
C LEU A 286 -0.01 -7.45 3.29
N ARG A 287 -0.43 -8.52 2.61
CA ARG A 287 -0.29 -8.65 1.17
C ARG A 287 -1.64 -9.00 0.55
N GLY A 288 -2.07 -8.17 -0.39
CA GLY A 288 -3.17 -8.46 -1.30
C GLY A 288 -2.66 -9.08 -2.60
N ARG A 289 -3.32 -10.11 -3.09
CA ARG A 289 -3.08 -10.70 -4.41
C ARG A 289 -4.21 -10.28 -5.35
N PHE A 290 -3.83 -9.69 -6.47
CA PHE A 290 -4.74 -9.15 -7.47
C PHE A 290 -4.53 -9.84 -8.82
N PRO A 291 -5.59 -10.21 -9.54
CA PRO A 291 -5.48 -10.62 -10.95
C PRO A 291 -5.05 -9.41 -11.79
N ASN A 292 -4.17 -9.65 -12.77
CA ASN A 292 -3.60 -8.60 -13.62
C ASN A 292 -3.38 -9.13 -15.04
N LEU A 293 -4.41 -9.77 -15.61
CA LEU A 293 -4.34 -10.42 -16.93
C LEU A 293 -4.02 -9.46 -18.07
N ASP A 294 -4.47 -8.22 -17.97
CA ASP A 294 -4.23 -7.14 -18.93
C ASP A 294 -2.85 -6.48 -18.75
N GLY A 295 -2.13 -6.79 -17.66
CA GLY A 295 -0.83 -6.19 -17.35
C GLY A 295 -0.89 -4.69 -17.05
N TYR A 296 -2.06 -4.17 -16.67
CA TYR A 296 -2.27 -2.76 -16.35
C TYR A 296 -1.56 -2.35 -15.06
N LEU A 297 -1.64 -3.17 -14.03
CA LEU A 297 -0.93 -2.94 -12.77
C LEU A 297 0.56 -3.25 -12.97
N LEU A 298 1.39 -2.22 -12.89
CA LEU A 298 2.85 -2.36 -12.99
C LEU A 298 3.48 -2.55 -11.61
N PRO A 299 4.48 -3.42 -11.47
CA PRO A 299 5.26 -3.51 -10.24
C PRO A 299 5.92 -2.17 -9.89
N GLY A 300 5.88 -1.81 -8.59
CA GLY A 300 6.45 -0.55 -8.08
C GLY A 300 5.45 0.61 -8.05
N SER A 301 4.24 0.46 -8.59
CA SER A 301 3.21 1.49 -8.53
C SER A 301 2.67 1.65 -7.11
N PHE A 302 2.36 2.89 -6.75
CA PHE A 302 1.65 3.19 -5.51
C PHE A 302 0.15 3.31 -5.78
N GLY A 303 -0.63 2.92 -4.77
CA GLY A 303 -2.07 3.04 -4.80
C GLY A 303 -2.64 2.98 -3.40
N THR A 304 -3.96 3.11 -3.31
CA THR A 304 -4.70 2.96 -2.05
C THR A 304 -5.46 1.65 -2.07
N VAL A 305 -5.26 0.84 -1.05
CA VAL A 305 -6.10 -0.33 -0.79
C VAL A 305 -7.17 0.01 0.23
N ARG A 306 -8.35 -0.55 0.05
CA ARG A 306 -9.40 -0.55 1.07
C ARG A 306 -9.74 -1.97 1.49
N ILE A 307 -9.95 -2.13 2.78
CA ILE A 307 -10.44 -3.36 3.40
C ILE A 307 -11.63 -3.04 4.31
N ALA A 308 -12.49 -4.02 4.53
CA ALA A 308 -13.58 -3.84 5.49
C ALA A 308 -13.01 -3.75 6.92
N GLY A 309 -13.29 -2.65 7.62
CA GLY A 309 -12.91 -2.43 9.02
C GLY A 309 -13.95 -2.94 10.01
N THR A 310 -15.19 -3.16 9.53
CA THR A 310 -16.29 -3.75 10.30
C THR A 310 -17.06 -4.75 9.44
N PRO A 311 -17.76 -5.70 10.04
CA PRO A 311 -18.84 -6.41 9.36
C PRO A 311 -19.90 -5.42 8.88
N LYS A 312 -20.76 -5.86 7.97
CA LYS A 312 -21.97 -5.10 7.63
C LYS A 312 -22.83 -4.91 8.86
N PHE A 313 -23.26 -3.68 9.11
CA PHE A 313 -24.17 -3.34 10.19
C PHE A 313 -25.20 -2.32 9.72
N GLU A 314 -26.35 -2.29 10.35
CA GLU A 314 -27.35 -1.28 10.10
C GLU A 314 -26.90 0.04 10.74
N GLY A 315 -26.54 1.00 9.91
CA GLY A 315 -26.07 2.32 10.30
C GLY A 315 -27.17 3.38 10.15
N THR A 316 -27.23 4.31 11.10
CA THR A 316 -28.04 5.52 11.00
C THR A 316 -27.19 6.62 10.37
N LEU A 317 -27.57 7.10 9.18
CA LEU A 317 -26.81 8.09 8.42
C LEU A 317 -27.50 9.43 8.47
N ILE A 318 -26.71 10.49 8.69
CA ILE A 318 -27.17 11.88 8.69
C ILE A 318 -26.17 12.77 7.95
N ALA A 319 -26.61 13.92 7.49
CA ALA A 319 -25.72 14.94 6.92
C ALA A 319 -24.74 15.44 8.00
N ASP A 320 -23.45 15.60 7.66
CA ASP A 320 -22.41 16.04 8.62
C ASP A 320 -22.73 17.43 9.19
N ARG A 321 -23.34 18.31 8.38
CA ARG A 321 -23.80 19.64 8.80
C ARG A 321 -24.92 19.64 9.87
N ALA A 322 -25.59 18.48 10.08
CA ALA A 322 -26.59 18.31 11.13
C ALA A 322 -25.97 18.10 12.53
N ILE A 323 -24.64 17.99 12.61
CA ILE A 323 -23.93 17.71 13.85
C ILE A 323 -23.35 18.99 14.42
N GLY A 324 -23.86 19.37 15.60
CA GLY A 324 -23.26 20.42 16.41
C GLY A 324 -22.12 19.89 17.28
N THR A 325 -21.21 20.77 17.67
CA THR A 325 -20.15 20.45 18.63
C THR A 325 -20.26 21.44 19.80
N ASP A 326 -20.38 20.92 21.00
CA ASP A 326 -20.32 21.72 22.23
C ASP A 326 -19.15 21.20 23.08
N GLN A 327 -18.14 22.04 23.23
CA GLN A 327 -16.87 21.70 23.86
C GLN A 327 -16.27 20.42 23.22
N ASN A 328 -16.41 19.27 23.85
CA ASN A 328 -15.86 18.00 23.39
C ASN A 328 -16.94 16.96 23.04
N GLN A 329 -18.22 17.36 23.02
CA GLN A 329 -19.35 16.47 22.73
C GLN A 329 -20.01 16.82 21.41
N LYS A 330 -20.27 15.79 20.60
CA LYS A 330 -21.06 15.89 19.38
C LYS A 330 -22.54 15.71 19.74
N PHE A 331 -23.41 16.58 19.18
CA PHE A 331 -24.85 16.50 19.40
C PHE A 331 -25.60 16.77 18.10
N VAL A 332 -26.83 16.31 18.07
CA VAL A 332 -27.84 16.68 17.06
C VAL A 332 -29.01 17.34 17.75
N VAL A 333 -29.75 18.15 17.00
CA VAL A 333 -30.98 18.79 17.51
C VAL A 333 -32.18 18.03 16.98
N VAL A 334 -32.88 17.36 17.87
CA VAL A 334 -34.11 16.61 17.57
C VAL A 334 -35.30 17.52 17.74
N VAL A 335 -36.22 17.50 16.80
CA VAL A 335 -37.55 18.19 16.91
C VAL A 335 -38.56 17.16 17.37
N GLN A 336 -39.13 17.42 18.54
CA GLN A 336 -40.18 16.58 19.14
C GLN A 336 -41.53 16.78 18.44
N PRO A 337 -42.49 15.86 18.64
CA PRO A 337 -43.84 16.00 18.01
C PRO A 337 -44.61 17.26 18.40
N ASP A 338 -44.28 17.86 19.55
CA ASP A 338 -44.84 19.14 20.02
C ASP A 338 -44.16 20.37 19.44
N GLY A 339 -43.19 20.17 18.52
CA GLY A 339 -42.41 21.22 17.87
C GLY A 339 -41.28 21.80 18.74
N LEU A 340 -41.01 21.25 19.91
CA LEU A 340 -39.91 21.65 20.78
C LEU A 340 -38.60 20.97 20.38
N THR A 341 -37.53 21.69 20.54
CA THR A 341 -36.17 21.21 20.25
C THR A 341 -35.49 20.60 21.45
N LYS A 342 -34.79 19.47 21.24
CA LYS A 342 -33.99 18.79 22.26
C LYS A 342 -32.60 18.50 21.70
N TYR A 343 -31.56 18.81 22.47
CA TYR A 343 -30.20 18.39 22.18
C TYR A 343 -30.02 16.94 22.57
N GLN A 344 -29.47 16.14 21.66
CA GLN A 344 -29.22 14.73 21.85
C GLN A 344 -27.77 14.43 21.51
N THR A 345 -27.00 13.99 22.51
CA THR A 345 -25.60 13.62 22.32
C THR A 345 -25.52 12.39 21.42
N VAL A 346 -24.60 12.43 20.47
CA VAL A 346 -24.38 11.35 19.52
C VAL A 346 -22.90 10.99 19.44
N GLU A 347 -22.64 9.73 19.15
CA GLU A 347 -21.31 9.24 18.82
C GLU A 347 -21.20 9.07 17.30
N THR A 348 -20.27 9.80 16.70
CA THR A 348 -20.11 9.83 15.24
C THR A 348 -19.15 8.75 14.76
N GLY A 349 -19.45 8.15 13.61
CA GLY A 349 -18.59 7.26 12.83
C GLY A 349 -17.98 7.95 11.63
N PRO A 350 -17.47 7.19 10.64
CA PRO A 350 -16.95 7.70 9.38
C PRO A 350 -18.07 8.27 8.48
N ILE A 351 -17.67 8.97 7.42
CA ILE A 351 -18.57 9.35 6.34
C ILE A 351 -18.67 8.15 5.38
N VAL A 352 -19.89 7.84 4.98
CA VAL A 352 -20.21 6.81 3.99
C VAL A 352 -21.20 7.39 3.00
N GLU A 353 -20.87 7.37 1.71
CA GLU A 353 -21.69 7.94 0.65
C GLU A 353 -22.11 9.40 0.90
N GLY A 354 -21.20 10.23 1.42
CA GLY A 354 -21.43 11.64 1.72
C GLY A 354 -22.24 11.89 2.99
N LEU A 355 -22.64 10.87 3.76
CA LEU A 355 -23.36 11.02 5.03
C LEU A 355 -22.55 10.47 6.19
N ARG A 356 -22.67 11.09 7.35
CA ARG A 356 -22.02 10.65 8.59
C ARG A 356 -22.80 9.50 9.23
N VAL A 357 -22.11 8.42 9.52
CA VAL A 357 -22.64 7.32 10.33
C VAL A 357 -22.75 7.74 11.78
N ILE A 358 -23.87 7.47 12.42
CA ILE A 358 -24.06 7.63 13.87
C ILE A 358 -24.03 6.26 14.52
N ARG A 359 -23.06 6.05 15.42
CA ARG A 359 -22.86 4.78 16.13
C ARG A 359 -23.80 4.58 17.31
N SER A 360 -24.11 5.68 18.00
CA SER A 360 -25.00 5.68 19.16
C SER A 360 -25.65 7.04 19.36
N GLY A 361 -26.77 7.07 20.03
CA GLY A 361 -27.48 8.31 20.38
C GLY A 361 -28.68 8.64 19.48
N LEU A 362 -28.93 7.94 18.35
CA LEU A 362 -30.13 8.05 17.54
C LEU A 362 -30.73 6.68 17.26
N SER A 363 -32.06 6.59 17.28
CA SER A 363 -32.80 5.38 16.87
C SER A 363 -33.13 5.35 15.37
N GLY A 364 -32.98 6.51 14.70
CA GLY A 364 -33.18 6.64 13.27
C GLY A 364 -34.61 6.97 12.85
N ASP A 365 -35.53 7.17 13.80
CA ASP A 365 -36.93 7.55 13.55
C ASP A 365 -37.19 9.02 13.94
N GLU A 366 -36.21 9.66 14.57
CA GLU A 366 -36.28 11.04 15.01
C GLU A 366 -36.21 12.01 13.83
N THR A 367 -36.88 13.14 13.97
CA THR A 367 -36.72 14.26 13.05
C THR A 367 -35.62 15.18 13.58
N ILE A 368 -34.55 15.35 12.80
CA ILE A 368 -33.38 16.15 13.19
C ILE A 368 -33.28 17.43 12.35
N ILE A 369 -32.72 18.48 12.95
CA ILE A 369 -32.44 19.73 12.25
C ILE A 369 -31.14 19.54 11.45
N VAL A 370 -31.21 19.81 10.15
CA VAL A 370 -30.05 19.76 9.26
C VAL A 370 -29.46 21.15 9.01
N GLU A 371 -30.35 22.15 8.84
CA GLU A 371 -29.90 23.53 8.66
C GLU A 371 -30.58 24.46 9.67
N GLY A 372 -29.80 25.45 10.16
CA GLY A 372 -30.30 26.41 11.12
C GLY A 372 -29.97 26.05 12.59
N ILE A 373 -29.12 25.10 12.87
CA ILE A 373 -28.73 24.69 14.23
C ILE A 373 -28.28 25.88 15.09
N GLY A 374 -27.52 26.84 14.52
CA GLY A 374 -27.04 28.01 15.25
C GLY A 374 -28.14 29.00 15.67
N LYS A 375 -29.35 28.88 15.10
CA LYS A 375 -30.52 29.75 15.42
C LYS A 375 -31.37 29.16 16.56
N VAL A 376 -31.08 27.94 16.99
CA VAL A 376 -31.95 27.17 17.89
C VAL A 376 -31.27 26.91 19.23
N ARG A 377 -32.07 26.98 20.31
CA ARG A 377 -31.66 26.57 21.66
C ARG A 377 -32.58 25.45 22.16
N PRO A 378 -32.17 24.68 23.16
CA PRO A 378 -33.07 23.66 23.75
C PRO A 378 -34.37 24.25 24.21
N ASN A 379 -35.48 23.50 24.08
CA ASN A 379 -36.83 23.82 24.52
C ASN A 379 -37.45 25.05 23.81
N ILE A 380 -37.07 25.35 22.56
CA ILE A 380 -37.68 26.40 21.74
C ILE A 380 -38.55 25.76 20.66
N LYS A 381 -39.71 26.34 20.41
CA LYS A 381 -40.55 25.97 19.25
C LYS A 381 -39.92 26.44 17.97
N VAL A 382 -39.88 25.57 16.97
CA VAL A 382 -39.34 25.85 15.63
C VAL A 382 -40.43 25.62 14.55
N ASN A 383 -40.29 26.30 13.45
CA ASN A 383 -41.06 26.02 12.25
C ASN A 383 -40.23 25.06 11.36
N ALA A 384 -40.64 23.80 11.30
CA ALA A 384 -39.89 22.74 10.64
C ALA A 384 -40.29 22.60 9.17
N GLU A 385 -39.31 22.78 8.26
CA GLU A 385 -39.49 22.52 6.83
C GLU A 385 -38.84 21.16 6.51
N PRO A 386 -39.62 20.12 6.16
CA PRO A 386 -39.09 18.79 5.88
C PRO A 386 -38.38 18.73 4.54
N VAL A 387 -37.20 18.10 4.53
CA VAL A 387 -36.38 17.79 3.33
C VAL A 387 -35.88 16.35 3.42
N GLU A 388 -35.61 15.73 2.28
CA GLU A 388 -35.01 14.41 2.25
C GLU A 388 -33.52 14.46 2.55
N MET A 389 -33.05 13.55 3.40
CA MET A 389 -31.63 13.45 3.79
C MET A 389 -30.71 13.13 2.59
N THR A 390 -31.22 12.42 1.57
CA THR A 390 -30.48 12.06 0.34
C THR A 390 -29.98 13.27 -0.45
N LYS A 391 -30.67 14.40 -0.37
CA LYS A 391 -30.24 15.66 -1.01
C LYS A 391 -28.82 16.06 -0.55
N TYR A 392 -28.53 15.88 0.71
CA TYR A 392 -27.25 16.27 1.30
C TYR A 392 -26.12 15.28 0.99
N ALA A 393 -26.43 14.02 0.71
CA ALA A 393 -25.45 13.02 0.29
C ALA A 393 -24.77 13.41 -1.04
N SER A 394 -25.55 13.90 -2.00
CA SER A 394 -25.03 14.31 -3.31
C SER A 394 -24.26 15.65 -3.26
N GLU A 395 -24.66 16.58 -2.39
CA GLU A 395 -23.97 17.85 -2.21
C GLU A 395 -22.58 17.68 -1.55
N GLU A 396 -22.47 16.81 -0.54
CA GLU A 396 -21.19 16.55 0.14
C GLU A 396 -20.19 15.77 -0.73
N LEU A 397 -20.66 14.80 -1.53
CA LEU A 397 -19.84 14.13 -2.53
C LEU A 397 -19.30 15.09 -3.59
N ALA A 398 -20.10 16.06 -4.04
CA ALA A 398 -19.67 17.08 -4.99
C ALA A 398 -18.59 18.01 -4.39
N ILE A 399 -18.69 18.35 -3.11
CA ILE A 399 -17.69 19.19 -2.41
C ILE A 399 -16.38 18.44 -2.24
N GLU A 400 -16.40 17.15 -1.87
CA GLU A 400 -15.16 16.33 -1.74
C GLU A 400 -14.43 16.19 -3.08
N THR A 401 -15.14 16.03 -4.19
CA THR A 401 -14.52 15.96 -5.52
C THR A 401 -13.88 17.30 -5.92
N HIS A 402 -14.47 18.44 -5.58
CA HIS A 402 -13.92 19.76 -5.87
C HIS A 402 -12.72 20.13 -4.97
N VAL A 403 -12.72 19.73 -3.71
CA VAL A 403 -11.60 19.96 -2.78
C VAL A 403 -10.38 19.15 -3.18
N ASN A 404 -10.57 17.91 -3.62
CA ASN A 404 -9.46 17.05 -4.09
C ASN A 404 -8.89 17.53 -5.43
N ALA A 405 -9.72 18.04 -6.35
CA ALA A 405 -9.25 18.65 -7.59
C ALA A 405 -8.47 19.96 -7.35
N GLY A 406 -8.91 20.80 -6.42
CA GLY A 406 -8.22 22.06 -6.07
C GLY A 406 -6.89 21.86 -5.33
N SER A 407 -6.69 20.76 -4.61
CA SER A 407 -5.42 20.44 -3.95
C SER A 407 -4.37 19.91 -4.94
N ALA A 408 -4.80 19.24 -6.01
CA ALA A 408 -3.90 18.79 -7.08
C ALA A 408 -3.36 19.95 -7.92
N ASP A 409 -4.17 20.97 -8.21
CA ASP A 409 -3.75 22.17 -8.95
C ASP A 409 -2.78 23.05 -8.15
N ASN A 410 -2.93 23.16 -6.83
CA ASN A 410 -2.00 23.87 -5.98
C ASN A 410 -0.64 23.16 -5.84
N ALA A 411 -0.59 21.85 -5.85
CA ALA A 411 0.66 21.08 -5.83
C ALA A 411 1.41 21.13 -7.17
N ALA A 412 0.69 21.28 -8.29
CA ALA A 412 1.28 21.48 -9.61
C ALA A 412 1.86 22.89 -9.79
N ASN A 413 1.22 23.92 -9.19
CA ASN A 413 1.64 25.31 -9.30
C ASN A 413 2.86 25.62 -8.40
N ASP A 414 3.02 24.94 -7.27
CA ASP A 414 4.19 25.11 -6.38
C ASP A 414 5.47 24.48 -6.99
N LYS A 415 5.33 23.46 -7.84
CA LYS A 415 6.47 22.90 -8.60
C LYS A 415 6.93 23.78 -9.78
N SER A 416 6.07 24.64 -10.32
CA SER A 416 6.43 25.55 -11.40
C SER A 416 7.21 26.79 -10.92
N VAL A 417 6.97 27.26 -9.70
CA VAL A 417 7.65 28.41 -9.10
C VAL A 417 9.06 28.04 -8.58
N GLY A 418 9.30 26.76 -8.26
CA GLY A 418 10.63 26.28 -7.83
C GLY A 418 11.64 26.15 -8.97
N ASN A 419 11.19 26.00 -10.22
CA ASN A 419 12.08 25.74 -11.37
C ASN A 419 12.63 27.02 -12.03
N ASP A 420 12.02 28.19 -11.78
CA ASP A 420 12.50 29.47 -12.34
C ASP A 420 13.62 30.11 -11.49
N LYS A 421 13.78 29.76 -10.21
CA LYS A 421 14.89 30.24 -9.38
C LYS A 421 16.24 29.58 -9.70
N ASN A 422 16.24 28.40 -10.34
CA ASN A 422 17.49 27.72 -10.72
C ASN A 422 17.99 28.08 -12.13
N ARG A 423 17.24 28.83 -12.93
CA ARG A 423 17.68 29.31 -14.25
C ARG A 423 18.45 30.63 -14.22
N LEU A 424 18.41 31.41 -13.13
CA LEU A 424 19.09 32.71 -12.99
C LEU A 424 20.50 32.63 -12.39
N SER A 425 20.97 31.43 -11.98
CA SER A 425 22.32 31.26 -11.40
C SER A 425 23.39 30.74 -12.40
N ALA A 426 23.02 30.46 -13.64
CA ALA A 426 23.93 29.85 -14.63
C ALA A 426 24.39 30.78 -15.77
N ALA A 427 24.31 32.09 -15.59
CA ALA A 427 24.76 33.06 -16.59
C ALA A 427 25.72 34.08 -15.98
N MET A 428 26.97 33.69 -15.70
CA MET A 428 28.10 34.62 -15.63
C MET A 428 29.32 34.03 -16.35
N PRO A 429 29.94 34.75 -17.29
CA PRO A 429 31.05 34.23 -18.10
C PRO A 429 32.36 34.31 -17.29
N ASN A 430 33.10 33.23 -17.37
CA ASN A 430 34.46 33.09 -16.84
C ASN A 430 35.43 33.95 -17.68
N ARG A 431 35.98 35.01 -17.10
CA ARG A 431 37.06 35.80 -17.69
C ARG A 431 38.40 35.23 -17.27
N SER A 432 39.13 34.80 -18.27
CA SER A 432 40.53 34.39 -18.25
C SER A 432 41.48 35.34 -17.53
N ALA A 433 42.44 34.80 -16.79
CA ALA A 433 43.73 35.41 -16.57
C ALA A 433 44.81 34.35 -16.76
N ASN A 434 45.56 34.56 -17.81
CA ASN A 434 46.81 34.01 -18.23
C ASN A 434 47.94 34.55 -17.37
N ASN A 435 48.86 33.69 -16.91
CA ASN A 435 50.31 33.95 -16.63
C ASN A 435 50.78 32.68 -15.89
N GLY A 436 51.79 31.94 -16.33
CA GLY A 436 53.05 32.33 -16.86
C GLY A 436 54.14 31.66 -16.01
N GLN A 437 54.83 30.69 -16.60
CA GLN A 437 56.24 30.33 -16.44
C GLN A 437 56.82 29.75 -15.12
N HIS A 438 57.65 28.74 -15.41
CA HIS A 438 58.88 28.25 -14.74
C HIS A 438 58.73 27.25 -13.56
N GLN A 439 59.06 26.05 -13.71
CA GLN A 439 60.27 25.24 -13.78
C GLN A 439 59.87 23.78 -13.87
#